data_55e0f6f1fad5e8a67ef473189418913b
#
_entry.id   55e0f6f1fad5e8a67ef473189418913b
#
_cell.length_a   1.000
_cell.length_b   1.000
_cell.length_c   1.000
_cell.angle_alpha   90.00
_cell.angle_beta   90.00
_cell.angle_gamma   90.00
#
_symmetry.space_group_name_H-M   'P 1'
#
loop_
_entity.id
_entity.type
_entity.pdbx_description
1 polymer ?
#
loop_
_entity_poly.entity_id
_entity_poly.type
_entity_poly.pdbx_seq_one_letter_code
_entity_poly.pdbx_strand_id
1 'polypeptide(L)'
;MSRKKLQITLGVKAAKYEWIILTEPNCKPKNDNWLTAMSQHFCQSCNLVLGYVELDEETKGVRRFDSIRKAFYLLRRAQHSYGYRSHMPNVAFRKSQFMQEQGYQGNLEYVRGEYDFLVNKYGQLGETAVVLDSDAWLVRDEPTNKSWHNAHLYHLSSQKSLDRAKSMRTLMFFDHLFPHLSLIAS
;
A
#
# COMPACT_ATOMS: atom_id res chain seq x y z
N MET A 1 -6.76 5.00 -19.82
CA MET A 1 -6.63 5.38 -18.40
C MET A 1 -7.59 4.56 -17.57
N SER A 2 -7.13 4.02 -16.43
CA SER A 2 -7.99 3.29 -15.49
C SER A 2 -9.07 4.20 -14.92
N ARG A 3 -10.33 3.73 -14.87
CA ARG A 3 -11.45 4.48 -14.28
C ARG A 3 -11.15 4.91 -12.84
N LYS A 4 -10.53 4.02 -12.06
CA LYS A 4 -10.17 4.30 -10.65
C LYS A 4 -9.12 5.41 -10.53
N LYS A 5 -8.08 5.40 -11.36
CA LYS A 5 -7.08 6.50 -11.37
C LYS A 5 -7.70 7.84 -11.75
N LEU A 6 -8.65 7.84 -12.71
CA LEU A 6 -9.40 9.06 -13.05
C LEU A 6 -10.23 9.55 -11.87
N GLN A 7 -10.99 8.67 -11.21
CA GLN A 7 -11.80 9.02 -10.05
C GLN A 7 -10.95 9.58 -8.90
N ILE A 8 -9.81 8.95 -8.59
CA ILE A 8 -8.88 9.45 -7.57
C ILE A 8 -8.36 10.83 -7.98
N THR A 9 -7.93 11.02 -9.23
CA THR A 9 -7.42 12.31 -9.72
C THR A 9 -8.46 13.42 -9.59
N LEU A 10 -9.70 13.15 -9.98
CA LEU A 10 -10.81 14.11 -9.85
C LEU A 10 -11.13 14.42 -8.39
N GLY A 11 -11.16 13.38 -7.54
CA GLY A 11 -11.37 13.54 -6.11
C GLY A 11 -10.28 14.38 -5.44
N VAL A 12 -9.01 14.14 -5.78
CA VAL A 12 -7.89 14.94 -5.26
C VAL A 12 -7.98 16.38 -5.72
N LYS A 13 -8.31 16.65 -6.99
CA LYS A 13 -8.49 18.02 -7.50
C LYS A 13 -9.61 18.74 -6.78
N ALA A 14 -10.74 18.08 -6.52
CA ALA A 14 -11.91 18.64 -5.85
C ALA A 14 -11.74 18.78 -4.33
N ALA A 15 -10.81 18.05 -3.71
CA ALA A 15 -10.61 18.08 -2.27
C ALA A 15 -10.24 19.48 -1.76
N LYS A 16 -10.79 19.86 -0.61
CA LYS A 16 -10.54 21.17 0.05
C LYS A 16 -9.28 21.15 0.91
N TYR A 17 -8.91 20.01 1.45
CA TYR A 17 -7.83 19.87 2.42
C TYR A 17 -6.57 19.29 1.79
N GLU A 18 -5.44 19.52 2.47
CA GLU A 18 -4.12 19.10 2.02
C GLU A 18 -3.91 17.59 2.09
N TRP A 19 -4.41 16.94 3.13
CA TRP A 19 -4.28 15.50 3.29
C TRP A 19 -5.46 14.74 2.70
N ILE A 20 -5.15 13.78 1.85
CA ILE A 20 -6.10 12.88 1.20
C ILE A 20 -5.88 11.49 1.73
N ILE A 21 -6.93 10.86 2.24
CA ILE A 21 -6.90 9.45 2.62
C ILE A 21 -7.67 8.63 1.59
N LEU A 22 -7.05 7.55 1.15
CA LEU A 22 -7.67 6.58 0.24
C LEU A 22 -7.91 5.26 0.96
N THR A 23 -9.11 4.74 0.80
CA THR A 23 -9.52 3.40 1.21
C THR A 23 -10.41 2.76 0.13
N GLU A 24 -10.88 1.55 0.35
CA GLU A 24 -11.78 0.82 -0.55
C GLU A 24 -13.11 0.48 0.13
N PRO A 25 -14.20 0.31 -0.64
CA PRO A 25 -15.53 0.01 -0.08
C PRO A 25 -15.60 -1.29 0.73
N ASN A 26 -14.70 -2.24 0.47
CA ASN A 26 -14.56 -3.50 1.20
C ASN A 26 -13.58 -3.42 2.38
N CYS A 27 -13.23 -2.21 2.80
CA CYS A 27 -12.43 -1.95 3.99
C CYS A 27 -13.26 -1.10 4.95
N LYS A 28 -13.25 -1.47 6.22
CA LYS A 28 -13.91 -0.74 7.31
C LYS A 28 -12.91 -0.40 8.41
N PRO A 29 -13.00 0.74 9.08
CA PRO A 29 -12.20 1.02 10.27
C PRO A 29 -12.38 -0.07 11.33
N LYS A 30 -11.30 -0.44 12.01
CA LYS A 30 -11.36 -1.40 13.11
C LYS A 30 -12.09 -0.81 14.31
N ASN A 31 -11.98 0.50 14.48
CA ASN A 31 -12.71 1.29 15.49
C ASN A 31 -12.96 2.73 15.00
N ASP A 32 -13.67 3.51 15.79
CA ASP A 32 -14.08 4.88 15.46
C ASP A 32 -12.90 5.88 15.47
N ASN A 33 -11.77 5.52 16.07
CA ASN A 33 -10.60 6.39 16.18
C ASN A 33 -9.70 6.39 14.93
N TRP A 34 -9.99 5.58 13.92
CA TRP A 34 -9.14 5.39 12.76
C TRP A 34 -8.65 6.68 12.12
N LEU A 35 -9.54 7.62 11.86
CA LEU A 35 -9.18 8.88 11.22
C LEU A 35 -8.30 9.74 12.13
N THR A 36 -8.60 9.78 13.41
CA THR A 36 -7.81 10.49 14.41
C THR A 36 -6.40 9.92 14.51
N ALA A 37 -6.28 8.60 14.64
CA ALA A 37 -4.98 7.92 14.72
C ALA A 37 -4.13 8.12 13.45
N MET A 38 -4.72 8.05 12.26
CA MET A 38 -4.03 8.35 11.02
C MET A 38 -3.56 9.82 10.97
N SER A 39 -4.42 10.75 11.38
CA SER A 39 -4.13 12.20 11.28
C SER A 39 -3.02 12.68 12.21
N GLN A 40 -2.76 11.99 13.31
CA GLN A 40 -1.63 12.30 14.21
C GLN A 40 -0.27 12.19 13.50
N HIS A 41 -0.21 11.47 12.39
CA HIS A 41 1.00 11.29 11.59
C HIS A 41 1.09 12.25 10.39
N PHE A 42 0.18 13.21 10.26
CA PHE A 42 0.19 14.23 9.21
C PHE A 42 1.18 15.35 9.54
N CYS A 43 2.47 15.01 9.53
CA CYS A 43 3.53 15.94 9.87
C CYS A 43 3.96 16.81 8.67
N GLN A 44 4.65 17.94 8.92
CA GLN A 44 5.09 18.85 7.87
C GLN A 44 6.12 18.22 6.93
N SER A 45 6.99 17.36 7.45
CA SER A 45 8.02 16.66 6.67
C SER A 45 7.51 15.42 5.95
N CYS A 46 6.27 14.96 6.22
CA CYS A 46 5.72 13.76 5.63
C CYS A 46 4.91 14.08 4.38
N ASN A 47 5.12 13.32 3.33
CA ASN A 47 4.33 13.35 2.10
C ASN A 47 3.38 12.15 1.97
N LEU A 48 3.68 11.08 2.71
CA LEU A 48 2.97 9.80 2.67
C LEU A 48 2.78 9.23 4.07
N VAL A 49 1.61 8.73 4.36
CA VAL A 49 1.30 7.97 5.58
C VAL A 49 0.66 6.63 5.20
N LEU A 50 1.22 5.55 5.71
CA LEU A 50 0.79 4.18 5.43
C LEU A 50 0.26 3.54 6.70
N GLY A 51 -1.01 3.14 6.70
CA GLY A 51 -1.62 2.34 7.76
C GLY A 51 -1.66 0.86 7.41
N TYR A 52 -1.78 0.03 8.44
CA TYR A 52 -1.97 -1.41 8.29
C TYR A 52 -3.43 -1.74 7.94
N VAL A 53 -3.61 -2.81 7.17
CA VAL A 53 -4.93 -3.39 6.88
C VAL A 53 -4.88 -4.86 7.26
N GLU A 54 -5.73 -5.25 8.17
CA GLU A 54 -5.95 -6.64 8.56
C GLU A 54 -6.97 -7.30 7.63
N LEU A 55 -6.79 -8.57 7.34
CA LEU A 55 -7.85 -9.35 6.72
C LEU A 55 -8.85 -9.81 7.79
N ASP A 56 -10.10 -9.90 7.41
CA ASP A 56 -11.19 -10.43 8.22
C ASP A 56 -10.76 -11.72 8.97
N GLU A 57 -11.32 -11.94 10.15
CA GLU A 57 -11.01 -13.10 11.00
C GLU A 57 -11.35 -14.44 10.35
N GLU A 58 -12.30 -14.44 9.42
CA GLU A 58 -12.67 -15.62 8.65
C GLU A 58 -11.59 -16.03 7.65
N THR A 59 -10.73 -15.09 7.24
CA THR A 59 -9.61 -15.35 6.33
C THR A 59 -8.53 -16.15 7.05
N LYS A 60 -8.35 -17.42 6.66
CA LYS A 60 -7.39 -18.37 7.28
C LYS A 60 -6.30 -18.80 6.30
N GLY A 61 -5.33 -19.55 6.84
CA GLY A 61 -4.31 -20.24 6.07
C GLY A 61 -3.38 -19.33 5.28
N VAL A 62 -3.05 -19.75 4.07
CA VAL A 62 -2.03 -19.11 3.22
C VAL A 62 -2.32 -17.64 2.92
N ARG A 63 -3.57 -17.25 2.77
CA ARG A 63 -3.94 -15.86 2.46
C ARG A 63 -3.64 -14.92 3.62
N ARG A 64 -4.00 -15.32 4.84
CA ARG A 64 -3.70 -14.53 6.03
C ARG A 64 -2.20 -14.43 6.26
N PHE A 65 -1.49 -15.54 6.14
CA PHE A 65 -0.03 -15.57 6.25
C PHE A 65 0.64 -14.67 5.19
N ASP A 66 0.27 -14.80 3.92
CA ASP A 66 0.81 -13.99 2.83
C ASP A 66 0.54 -12.49 3.03
N SER A 67 -0.65 -12.13 3.52
CA SER A 67 -1.01 -10.74 3.83
C SER A 67 -0.13 -10.15 4.94
N ILE A 68 0.02 -10.86 6.06
CA ILE A 68 0.85 -10.43 7.20
C ILE A 68 2.31 -10.30 6.77
N ARG A 69 2.82 -11.30 6.06
CA ARG A 69 4.19 -11.30 5.54
C ARG A 69 4.45 -10.12 4.61
N LYS A 70 3.55 -9.87 3.66
CA LYS A 70 3.65 -8.71 2.75
C LYS A 70 3.59 -7.39 3.52
N ALA A 71 2.69 -7.26 4.49
CA ALA A 71 2.62 -6.08 5.34
C ALA A 71 3.94 -5.82 6.04
N PHE A 72 4.50 -6.83 6.72
CA PHE A 72 5.77 -6.70 7.41
C PHE A 72 6.88 -6.16 6.50
N TYR A 73 7.08 -6.75 5.31
CA TYR A 73 8.13 -6.30 4.41
C TYR A 73 7.88 -4.93 3.82
N LEU A 74 6.69 -4.66 3.36
CA LEU A 74 6.38 -3.43 2.65
C LEU A 74 6.35 -2.22 3.59
N LEU A 75 5.73 -2.35 4.76
CA LEU A 75 5.64 -1.27 5.74
C LEU A 75 7.00 -1.02 6.40
N ARG A 76 7.71 -2.07 6.82
CA ARG A 76 9.07 -1.93 7.35
C ARG A 76 10.02 -1.27 6.35
N ARG A 77 9.92 -1.65 5.06
CA ARG A 77 10.73 -1.02 4.01
C ARG A 77 10.40 0.45 3.86
N ALA A 78 9.12 0.82 3.85
CA ALA A 78 8.67 2.20 3.76
C ALA A 78 9.13 3.04 4.96
N GLN A 79 9.16 2.45 6.15
CA GLN A 79 9.61 3.12 7.39
C GLN A 79 11.11 3.41 7.42
N HIS A 80 11.94 2.48 6.93
CA HIS A 80 13.41 2.55 7.07
C HIS A 80 14.16 2.90 5.79
N SER A 81 13.47 2.99 4.67
CA SER A 81 14.08 3.24 3.36
C SER A 81 13.07 3.95 2.46
N TYR A 82 12.70 3.31 1.36
CA TYR A 82 11.77 3.87 0.38
C TYR A 82 10.52 3.01 0.28
N GLY A 83 9.36 3.65 0.10
CA GLY A 83 8.14 2.96 -0.26
C GLY A 83 8.29 2.27 -1.62
N TYR A 84 8.06 0.96 -1.66
CA TYR A 84 8.08 0.21 -2.92
C TYR A 84 6.70 0.12 -3.54
N ARG A 85 5.74 -0.33 -2.75
CA ARG A 85 4.32 -0.40 -3.11
C ARG A 85 3.45 -0.42 -1.86
N SER A 86 2.17 -0.23 -2.03
CA SER A 86 1.21 -0.37 -0.95
C SER A 86 1.08 -1.83 -0.51
N HIS A 87 0.91 -2.03 0.79
CA HIS A 87 0.43 -3.30 1.32
C HIS A 87 -1.05 -3.48 0.93
N MET A 88 -1.88 -2.51 1.30
CA MET A 88 -3.33 -2.47 1.07
C MET A 88 -3.84 -1.02 1.10
N PRO A 89 -5.13 -0.76 0.82
CA PRO A 89 -5.69 0.59 0.69
C PRO A 89 -5.95 1.29 2.04
N ASN A 90 -4.89 1.60 2.77
CA ASN A 90 -4.88 2.49 3.93
C ASN A 90 -3.72 3.47 3.75
N VAL A 91 -3.92 4.43 2.84
CA VAL A 91 -2.86 5.30 2.35
C VAL A 91 -3.34 6.74 2.42
N ALA A 92 -2.57 7.60 3.09
CA ALA A 92 -2.76 9.05 3.06
C ALA A 92 -1.56 9.73 2.40
N PHE A 93 -1.82 10.80 1.65
CA PHE A 93 -0.79 11.57 0.95
C PHE A 93 -1.18 13.04 0.82
N ARG A 94 -0.20 13.89 0.52
CA ARG A 94 -0.43 15.32 0.30
C ARG A 94 -1.01 15.60 -1.07
N LYS A 95 -2.06 16.43 -1.11
CA LYS A 95 -2.65 16.96 -2.35
C LYS A 95 -1.63 17.74 -3.16
N SER A 96 -0.87 18.61 -2.52
CA SER A 96 0.18 19.43 -3.18
C SER A 96 1.20 18.54 -3.88
N GLN A 97 1.71 17.50 -3.23
CA GLN A 97 2.65 16.55 -3.81
C GLN A 97 2.04 15.82 -5.02
N PHE A 98 0.79 15.36 -4.89
CA PHE A 98 0.09 14.70 -6.00
C PHE A 98 -0.06 15.61 -7.21
N MET A 99 -0.37 16.88 -7.00
CA MET A 99 -0.54 17.86 -8.09
C MET A 99 0.81 18.24 -8.72
N GLN A 100 1.84 18.46 -7.91
CA GLN A 100 3.19 18.78 -8.37
C GLN A 100 3.76 17.68 -9.26
N GLU A 101 3.59 16.44 -8.83
CA GLU A 101 4.06 15.24 -9.54
C GLU A 101 3.11 14.76 -10.65
N GLN A 102 2.11 15.57 -10.99
CA GLN A 102 1.15 15.29 -12.05
C GLN A 102 0.37 13.97 -11.88
N GLY A 103 0.13 13.57 -10.63
CA GLY A 103 -0.66 12.39 -10.28
C GLY A 103 -0.13 11.08 -10.85
N TYR A 104 -0.92 10.43 -11.67
CA TYR A 104 -0.59 9.14 -12.30
C TYR A 104 0.09 9.26 -13.67
N GLN A 105 0.63 10.42 -14.05
CA GLN A 105 1.34 10.56 -15.31
C GLN A 105 2.52 9.57 -15.37
N GLY A 106 2.71 8.94 -16.52
CA GLY A 106 3.66 7.85 -16.72
C GLY A 106 3.14 6.45 -16.36
N ASN A 107 1.97 6.36 -15.69
CA ASN A 107 1.38 5.09 -15.25
C ASN A 107 -0.08 4.90 -15.72
N LEU A 108 -0.52 5.69 -16.68
CA LEU A 108 -1.92 5.70 -17.14
C LEU A 108 -2.30 4.45 -17.95
N GLU A 109 -1.34 3.79 -18.54
CA GLU A 109 -1.53 2.55 -19.32
C GLU A 109 -1.93 1.35 -18.45
N TYR A 110 -1.49 1.33 -17.19
CA TYR A 110 -1.79 0.22 -16.27
C TYR A 110 -3.22 0.32 -15.74
N VAL A 111 -3.97 -0.76 -15.88
CA VAL A 111 -5.39 -0.82 -15.46
C VAL A 111 -5.53 -0.71 -13.94
N ARG A 112 -4.56 -1.23 -13.18
CA ARG A 112 -4.52 -1.21 -11.71
C ARG A 112 -3.19 -0.68 -11.19
N GLY A 113 -2.97 -0.77 -9.87
CA GLY A 113 -1.75 -0.33 -9.20
C GLY A 113 -1.83 1.10 -8.68
N GLU A 114 -3.04 1.63 -8.49
CA GLU A 114 -3.26 3.01 -8.05
C GLU A 114 -2.51 3.33 -6.77
N TYR A 115 -2.60 2.45 -5.78
CA TYR A 115 -1.91 2.60 -4.51
C TYR A 115 -0.40 2.33 -4.64
N ASP A 116 -0.02 1.33 -5.44
CA ASP A 116 1.38 0.96 -5.65
C ASP A 116 2.16 2.13 -6.27
N PHE A 117 1.59 2.79 -7.28
CA PHE A 117 2.22 3.95 -7.92
C PHE A 117 2.31 5.15 -6.98
N LEU A 118 1.30 5.40 -6.14
CA LEU A 118 1.36 6.47 -5.14
C LEU A 118 2.49 6.22 -4.14
N VAL A 119 2.55 5.01 -3.57
CA VAL A 119 3.58 4.65 -2.61
C VAL A 119 4.97 4.66 -3.23
N ASN A 120 5.12 4.15 -4.45
CA ASN A 120 6.40 4.12 -5.15
C ASN A 120 6.92 5.52 -5.48
N LYS A 121 6.02 6.41 -5.89
CA LYS A 121 6.35 7.78 -6.31
C LYS A 121 6.60 8.70 -5.11
N TYR A 122 5.76 8.63 -4.07
CA TYR A 122 5.81 9.54 -2.92
C TYR A 122 6.50 8.97 -1.68
N GLY A 123 6.78 7.67 -1.66
CA GLY A 123 7.43 6.99 -0.55
C GLY A 123 8.94 7.23 -0.50
N GLN A 124 9.35 8.49 -0.36
CA GLN A 124 10.76 8.87 -0.24
C GLN A 124 11.28 8.61 1.18
N LEU A 125 12.60 8.44 1.30
CA LEU A 125 13.26 8.25 2.58
C LEU A 125 13.07 9.50 3.47
N GLY A 126 12.61 9.27 4.69
CA GLY A 126 12.38 10.34 5.67
C GLY A 126 11.07 11.12 5.50
N GLU A 127 10.32 10.88 4.41
CA GLU A 127 9.05 11.57 4.11
C GLU A 127 7.83 10.64 4.24
N THR A 128 8.04 9.40 4.69
CA THR A 128 6.99 8.41 4.85
C THR A 128 6.83 8.03 6.32
N ALA A 129 5.63 8.21 6.85
CA ALA A 129 5.24 7.68 8.15
C ALA A 129 4.50 6.34 7.99
N VAL A 130 4.78 5.39 8.88
CA VAL A 130 4.08 4.10 8.96
C VAL A 130 3.38 4.01 10.30
N VAL A 131 2.06 3.82 10.27
CA VAL A 131 1.21 3.76 11.45
C VAL A 131 0.85 2.32 11.74
N LEU A 132 1.38 1.80 12.86
CA LEU A 132 1.14 0.43 13.30
C LEU A 132 0.20 0.35 14.51
N ASP A 133 -0.27 1.49 15.02
CA ASP A 133 -1.27 1.53 16.07
C ASP A 133 -2.55 0.85 15.60
N SER A 134 -3.11 0.00 16.45
CA SER A 134 -4.34 -0.74 16.15
C SER A 134 -5.55 0.16 15.90
N ASP A 135 -5.56 1.37 16.45
CA ASP A 135 -6.60 2.35 16.21
C ASP A 135 -6.60 2.87 14.77
N ALA A 136 -5.44 2.84 14.11
CA ALA A 136 -5.30 3.22 12.70
C ALA A 136 -5.54 2.07 11.72
N TRP A 137 -5.95 0.89 12.18
CA TRP A 137 -6.14 -0.26 11.30
C TRP A 137 -7.47 -0.22 10.57
N LEU A 138 -7.43 -0.70 9.34
CA LEU A 138 -8.63 -1.11 8.60
C LEU A 138 -8.74 -2.63 8.62
N VAL A 139 -9.97 -3.13 8.58
CA VAL A 139 -10.29 -4.53 8.35
C VAL A 139 -10.86 -4.67 6.96
N ARG A 140 -10.34 -5.59 6.19
CA ARG A 140 -10.76 -5.90 4.83
C ARG A 140 -11.45 -7.25 4.77
N ASP A 141 -12.60 -7.30 4.10
CA ASP A 141 -13.31 -8.53 3.83
C ASP A 141 -12.45 -9.55 3.08
N GLU A 142 -12.67 -10.84 3.31
CA GLU A 142 -11.93 -11.91 2.64
C GLU A 142 -12.05 -11.78 1.11
N PRO A 143 -10.92 -11.75 0.39
CA PRO A 143 -10.97 -11.72 -1.06
C PRO A 143 -11.44 -13.05 -1.63
N THR A 144 -12.34 -13.02 -2.59
CA THR A 144 -12.70 -14.22 -3.36
C THR A 144 -11.46 -14.80 -4.07
N ASN A 145 -11.47 -16.11 -4.38
CA ASN A 145 -10.38 -16.77 -5.14
C ASN A 145 -10.02 -16.00 -6.40
N LYS A 146 -11.03 -15.55 -7.13
CA LYS A 146 -10.87 -14.78 -8.36
C LYS A 146 -10.21 -13.42 -8.12
N SER A 147 -10.65 -12.69 -7.11
CA SER A 147 -10.08 -11.37 -6.78
C SER A 147 -8.65 -11.48 -6.27
N TRP A 148 -8.35 -12.49 -5.46
CA TRP A 148 -7.00 -12.76 -4.96
C TRP A 148 -6.02 -13.10 -6.10
N HIS A 149 -6.42 -14.03 -7.00
CA HIS A 149 -5.62 -14.40 -8.17
C HIS A 149 -5.38 -13.20 -9.10
N ASN A 150 -6.44 -12.46 -9.42
CA ASN A 150 -6.34 -11.27 -10.28
C ASN A 150 -5.42 -10.21 -9.66
N ALA A 151 -5.45 -10.01 -8.34
CA ALA A 151 -4.57 -9.06 -7.68
C ALA A 151 -3.09 -9.42 -7.89
N HIS A 152 -2.74 -10.71 -7.87
CA HIS A 152 -1.38 -11.18 -8.17
C HIS A 152 -0.99 -10.93 -9.63
N LEU A 153 -1.87 -11.24 -10.59
CA LEU A 153 -1.61 -11.00 -12.01
C LEU A 153 -1.40 -9.51 -12.32
N TYR A 154 -2.25 -8.64 -11.75
CA TYR A 154 -2.11 -7.20 -11.93
C TYR A 154 -0.82 -6.66 -11.31
N HIS A 155 -0.43 -7.19 -10.15
CA HIS A 155 0.85 -6.83 -9.56
C HIS A 155 2.02 -7.24 -10.46
N LEU A 156 2.02 -8.46 -10.99
CA LEU A 156 3.06 -8.92 -11.92
C LEU A 156 3.17 -8.04 -13.17
N SER A 157 2.05 -7.53 -13.68
CA SER A 157 2.05 -6.64 -14.84
C SER A 157 2.61 -5.25 -14.52
N SER A 158 2.27 -4.68 -13.35
CA SER A 158 2.65 -3.32 -12.97
C SER A 158 4.04 -3.21 -12.32
N GLN A 159 4.56 -4.30 -11.74
CA GLN A 159 5.83 -4.26 -11.00
C GLN A 159 7.03 -3.84 -11.83
N LYS A 160 7.01 -4.04 -13.16
CA LYS A 160 8.11 -3.67 -14.05
C LYS A 160 8.31 -2.16 -14.15
N SER A 161 7.24 -1.39 -13.93
CA SER A 161 7.23 0.07 -13.97
C SER A 161 7.35 0.73 -12.59
N LEU A 162 7.51 -0.07 -11.54
CA LEU A 162 7.86 0.45 -10.22
C LEU A 162 9.37 0.63 -10.13
N ASP A 163 9.79 1.76 -9.58
CA ASP A 163 11.19 1.99 -9.26
C ASP A 163 11.70 0.94 -8.27
N ARG A 164 12.98 0.59 -8.36
CA ARG A 164 13.64 -0.39 -7.48
C ARG A 164 13.08 -1.82 -7.56
N ALA A 165 12.32 -2.14 -8.62
CA ALA A 165 11.69 -3.46 -8.78
C ALA A 165 12.71 -4.62 -8.76
N LYS A 166 13.92 -4.42 -9.31
CA LYS A 166 15.00 -5.44 -9.30
C LYS A 166 15.48 -5.74 -7.88
N SER A 167 15.82 -4.70 -7.12
CA SER A 167 16.26 -4.81 -5.73
C SER A 167 15.21 -5.50 -4.84
N MET A 168 13.94 -5.12 -4.99
CA MET A 168 12.87 -5.73 -4.23
C MET A 168 12.61 -7.19 -4.59
N ARG A 169 12.70 -7.55 -5.87
CA ARG A 169 12.57 -8.95 -6.30
C ARG A 169 13.67 -9.83 -5.73
N THR A 170 14.89 -9.34 -5.72
CA THR A 170 16.03 -10.06 -5.12
C THR A 170 15.81 -10.26 -3.63
N LEU A 171 15.42 -9.21 -2.91
CA LEU A 171 15.10 -9.31 -1.47
C LEU A 171 13.99 -10.32 -1.19
N MET A 172 12.89 -10.23 -1.92
CA MET A 172 11.74 -11.14 -1.75
C MET A 172 12.08 -12.58 -2.13
N PHE A 173 12.96 -12.80 -3.10
CA PHE A 173 13.44 -14.13 -3.46
C PHE A 173 14.20 -14.78 -2.31
N PHE A 174 15.18 -14.08 -1.74
CA PHE A 174 15.92 -14.60 -0.59
C PHE A 174 15.02 -14.86 0.61
N ASP A 175 14.06 -14.02 0.82
CA ASP A 175 13.08 -14.14 1.88
C ASP A 175 12.16 -15.36 1.74
N HIS A 176 11.82 -15.72 0.51
CA HIS A 176 11.12 -16.97 0.24
C HIS A 176 12.03 -18.20 0.43
N LEU A 177 13.31 -18.07 0.10
CA LEU A 177 14.24 -19.20 0.10
C LEU A 177 14.67 -19.60 1.52
N PHE A 178 14.93 -18.61 2.40
CA PHE A 178 15.47 -18.87 3.74
C PHE A 178 14.62 -19.81 4.63
N PRO A 179 13.29 -19.67 4.72
CA PRO A 179 12.49 -20.59 5.51
C PRO A 179 12.55 -22.04 5.01
N HIS A 180 12.64 -22.24 3.70
CA HIS A 180 12.76 -23.59 3.12
C HIS A 180 14.14 -24.20 3.35
N LEU A 181 15.19 -23.38 3.28
CA LEU A 181 16.56 -23.84 3.59
C LEU A 181 16.72 -24.20 5.06
N SER A 182 16.10 -23.45 5.98
CA SER A 182 16.14 -23.76 7.42
C SER A 182 15.42 -25.08 7.77
N LEU A 183 14.34 -25.41 7.05
CA LEU A 183 13.62 -26.67 7.19
C LEU A 183 14.41 -27.88 6.65
N ILE A 184 15.29 -27.68 5.67
CA ILE A 184 16.12 -28.75 5.11
C ILE A 184 17.37 -28.98 5.98
N ALA A 185 17.83 -27.95 6.69
CA ALA A 185 19.02 -28.00 7.54
C ALA A 185 18.73 -28.45 8.99
N SER A 186 17.46 -28.60 9.37
CA SER A 186 17.01 -29.12 10.67
C SER A 186 16.72 -30.62 10.60
#